data_7c56c121a0a921520e9448e51e485b5d
#
_entry.id   7c56c121a0a921520e9448e51e485b5d
#
_cell.length_a   1.000
_cell.length_b   1.000
_cell.length_c   1.000
_cell.angle_alpha   90.00
_cell.angle_beta   90.00
_cell.angle_gamma   90.00
#
_symmetry.space_group_name_H-M   'P 1'
#
loop_
_entity.id
_entity.type
_entity.pdbx_description
1 polymer ?
#
loop_
_entity_poly.entity_id
_entity_poly.type
_entity_poly.pdbx_seq_one_letter_code
_entity_poly.pdbx_strand_id
1 'polypeptide(L)'
;TILEFNNSYHFDQIVIGMESTSMYSFHPSMFFHEDEKLKKLNTLVTIENPFRVKQFSRMFDENKTDRNDALRIADFLRIQRFTTSPIKEEKYMALQRLTRTRYQLIKQLIRTKQHFLENLTYKCNTLAREMRDESTSLFSATLISLMTEDFTLDELAELPLEAFCDLLQEKGKGRFKQPEKIAKAIQRAITMSYRLGALAQESINVVLSVLVREIRALEKNIKELDKAIEQVIVVIPEYQCLTSIPGVGKVYAAGLIAEIGQIERFEDQTKLAKYAGLSWKVNQSGNYQSQNTPLTKQGNRYFRYYLVEAANSVKNYLPEYKAFYQSKYKEVPKHQHKRALVLTARKFTRLVDTLLRKHQLYTPPRSVIEK
;
A
#
# COMPACT_ATOMS: atom_id res chain seq x y z
N THR A 1 23.62 8.25 34.40
CA THR A 1 23.23 7.80 33.07
C THR A 1 23.28 6.27 32.95
N ILE A 2 22.96 5.67 31.78
CA ILE A 2 22.93 4.21 31.54
C ILE A 2 24.30 3.59 31.87
N LEU A 3 25.41 4.22 31.48
CA LEU A 3 26.78 3.75 31.73
C LEU A 3 27.12 3.76 33.23
N GLU A 4 26.73 4.78 33.95
CA GLU A 4 26.93 4.88 35.43
C GLU A 4 26.17 3.78 36.16
N PHE A 5 24.90 3.56 35.80
CA PHE A 5 24.10 2.46 36.34
C PHE A 5 24.75 1.10 36.08
N ASN A 6 25.22 0.86 34.87
CA ASN A 6 25.88 -0.42 34.53
C ASN A 6 27.19 -0.60 35.33
N ASN A 7 27.97 0.45 35.53
CA ASN A 7 29.18 0.40 36.33
C ASN A 7 28.91 0.09 37.79
N SER A 8 27.74 0.53 38.30
CA SER A 8 27.36 0.28 39.73
C SER A 8 26.73 -1.10 39.93
N TYR A 9 25.98 -1.65 38.96
CA TYR A 9 25.16 -2.84 39.15
C TYR A 9 25.56 -4.05 38.27
N HIS A 10 26.41 -3.87 37.26
CA HIS A 10 26.93 -4.91 36.36
C HIS A 10 25.81 -5.77 35.74
N PHE A 11 24.96 -5.17 34.92
CA PHE A 11 23.87 -5.87 34.27
C PHE A 11 24.33 -6.79 33.13
N ASP A 12 23.77 -7.99 33.02
CA ASP A 12 24.03 -8.93 31.93
C ASP A 12 23.48 -8.44 30.62
N GLN A 13 22.36 -7.72 30.64
CA GLN A 13 21.71 -7.15 29.47
C GLN A 13 21.00 -5.84 29.82
N ILE A 14 21.07 -4.88 28.92
CA ILE A 14 20.33 -3.61 28.97
C ILE A 14 19.30 -3.57 27.87
N VAL A 15 18.04 -3.32 28.21
CA VAL A 15 16.97 -3.16 27.20
C VAL A 15 16.48 -1.72 27.24
N ILE A 16 16.63 -1.01 26.10
CA ILE A 16 16.15 0.35 25.92
C ILE A 16 14.92 0.30 25.03
N GLY A 17 13.76 0.61 25.57
CA GLY A 17 12.51 0.59 24.83
C GLY A 17 11.87 1.95 24.69
N MET A 18 11.22 2.15 23.57
CA MET A 18 10.43 3.34 23.29
C MET A 18 9.16 2.99 22.56
N GLU A 19 8.16 3.86 22.71
CA GLU A 19 6.91 3.74 21.99
C GLU A 19 7.07 4.24 20.54
N SER A 20 6.50 3.52 19.58
CA SER A 20 6.49 3.92 18.15
C SER A 20 5.53 5.10 17.92
N THR A 21 5.86 6.26 18.52
CA THR A 21 5.06 7.48 18.40
C THR A 21 5.62 8.38 17.31
N SER A 22 5.07 8.27 16.08
CA SER A 22 5.45 9.07 14.93
C SER A 22 6.97 9.04 14.63
N MET A 23 7.61 10.23 14.56
CA MET A 23 9.05 10.37 14.30
C MET A 23 9.90 10.43 15.59
N TYR A 24 9.28 10.61 16.74
CA TYR A 24 10.00 10.90 17.98
C TYR A 24 10.90 9.75 18.45
N SER A 25 10.52 8.52 18.22
CA SER A 25 11.33 7.35 18.57
C SER A 25 12.49 7.09 17.60
N PHE A 26 12.48 7.71 16.40
CA PHE A 26 13.43 7.36 15.34
C PHE A 26 14.88 7.73 15.71
N HIS A 27 15.17 9.02 15.91
CA HIS A 27 16.53 9.46 16.20
C HIS A 27 17.09 8.88 17.52
N PRO A 28 16.35 8.88 18.63
CA PRO A 28 16.84 8.23 19.85
C PRO A 28 17.14 6.74 19.66
N SER A 29 16.31 6.01 18.94
CA SER A 29 16.55 4.58 18.70
C SER A 29 17.81 4.33 17.89
N MET A 30 18.07 5.15 16.88
CA MET A 30 19.31 5.09 16.08
C MET A 30 20.52 5.43 16.95
N PHE A 31 20.45 6.53 17.70
CA PHE A 31 21.52 6.95 18.59
C PHE A 31 21.93 5.84 19.57
N PHE A 32 20.97 5.24 20.28
CA PHE A 32 21.26 4.17 21.23
C PHE A 32 21.74 2.87 20.55
N HIS A 33 21.30 2.61 19.34
CA HIS A 33 21.72 1.45 18.57
C HIS A 33 23.14 1.57 18.01
N GLU A 34 23.54 2.78 17.63
CA GLU A 34 24.85 3.05 17.01
C GLU A 34 25.95 3.36 18.03
N ASP A 35 25.60 3.71 19.27
CA ASP A 35 26.58 4.08 20.30
C ASP A 35 27.53 2.92 20.62
N GLU A 36 28.82 3.12 20.38
CA GLU A 36 29.85 2.10 20.54
C GLU A 36 30.04 1.63 21.99
N LYS A 37 29.72 2.49 22.97
CA LYS A 37 29.79 2.11 24.38
C LYS A 37 28.64 1.22 24.78
N LEU A 38 27.44 1.50 24.28
CA LEU A 38 26.26 0.70 24.54
C LEU A 38 26.30 -0.66 23.83
N LYS A 39 26.87 -0.72 22.62
CA LYS A 39 27.07 -2.00 21.91
C LYS A 39 27.91 -2.99 22.72
N LYS A 40 28.92 -2.50 23.45
CA LYS A 40 29.77 -3.34 24.30
C LYS A 40 29.06 -3.88 25.53
N LEU A 41 27.91 -3.33 25.90
CA LEU A 41 27.14 -3.69 27.12
C LEU A 41 25.94 -4.61 26.80
N ASN A 42 25.97 -5.38 25.72
CA ASN A 42 24.83 -6.23 25.32
C ASN A 42 23.48 -5.47 25.35
N THR A 43 23.49 -4.25 24.79
CA THR A 43 22.31 -3.38 24.80
C THR A 43 21.37 -3.72 23.66
N LEU A 44 20.11 -3.95 23.97
CA LEU A 44 19.04 -4.17 23.02
C LEU A 44 18.14 -2.93 22.94
N VAL A 45 17.96 -2.38 21.74
CA VAL A 45 17.04 -1.26 21.51
C VAL A 45 15.77 -1.78 20.85
N THR A 46 14.61 -1.48 21.41
CA THR A 46 13.31 -1.93 20.88
C THR A 46 12.31 -0.79 20.76
N ILE A 47 11.47 -0.87 19.72
CA ILE A 47 10.40 0.10 19.46
C ILE A 47 9.06 -0.63 19.55
N GLU A 48 8.30 -0.34 20.59
CA GLU A 48 7.06 -1.02 20.89
C GLU A 48 5.84 -0.38 20.26
N ASN A 49 4.84 -1.23 19.98
CA ASN A 49 3.58 -0.77 19.44
C ASN A 49 2.78 0.00 20.51
N PRO A 50 2.36 1.26 20.27
CA PRO A 50 1.58 2.08 21.19
C PRO A 50 0.34 1.39 21.75
N PHE A 51 -0.32 0.58 20.93
CA PHE A 51 -1.50 -0.15 21.37
C PHE A 51 -1.18 -1.21 22.45
N ARG A 52 -0.04 -1.89 22.34
CA ARG A 52 0.38 -2.89 23.34
C ARG A 52 0.76 -2.22 24.65
N VAL A 53 1.55 -1.14 24.58
CA VAL A 53 1.92 -0.33 25.76
C VAL A 53 0.67 0.22 26.43
N LYS A 54 -0.26 0.78 25.67
CA LYS A 54 -1.53 1.28 26.19
C LYS A 54 -2.39 0.19 26.83
N GLN A 55 -2.45 -1.03 26.27
CA GLN A 55 -3.19 -2.14 26.90
C GLN A 55 -2.56 -2.55 28.21
N PHE A 56 -1.23 -2.60 28.29
CA PHE A 56 -0.50 -2.86 29.52
C PHE A 56 -0.73 -1.75 30.55
N SER A 57 -0.64 -0.50 30.15
CA SER A 57 -0.86 0.67 31.04
C SER A 57 -2.27 0.74 31.65
N ARG A 58 -3.28 0.13 31.00
CA ARG A 58 -4.65 0.08 31.55
C ARG A 58 -4.79 -0.77 32.83
N MET A 59 -3.78 -1.54 33.18
CA MET A 59 -3.77 -2.32 34.42
C MET A 59 -3.36 -1.47 35.63
N PHE A 60 -2.95 -0.22 35.39
CA PHE A 60 -2.49 0.70 36.44
C PHE A 60 -3.42 1.91 36.48
N ASP A 61 -3.90 2.24 37.67
CA ASP A 61 -4.84 3.35 37.87
C ASP A 61 -4.08 4.64 38.28
N GLU A 62 -3.23 5.14 37.39
CA GLU A 62 -2.37 6.29 37.61
C GLU A 62 -2.61 7.40 36.60
N ASN A 63 -2.31 8.65 37.02
CA ASN A 63 -2.34 9.81 36.16
C ASN A 63 -1.36 9.68 34.97
N LYS A 64 -1.78 10.14 33.80
CA LYS A 64 -0.94 10.16 32.62
C LYS A 64 0.09 11.29 32.71
N THR A 65 1.35 10.92 32.94
CA THR A 65 2.53 11.80 32.87
C THR A 65 3.62 11.11 32.08
N ASP A 66 4.52 11.86 31.46
CA ASP A 66 5.64 11.30 30.68
C ASP A 66 6.53 10.38 31.55
N ARG A 67 6.68 10.71 32.82
CA ARG A 67 7.41 9.88 33.79
C ARG A 67 6.72 8.54 34.03
N ASN A 68 5.42 8.54 34.24
CA ASN A 68 4.65 7.31 34.45
C ASN A 68 4.61 6.47 33.19
N ASP A 69 4.50 7.11 32.01
CA ASP A 69 4.54 6.41 30.73
C ASP A 69 5.92 5.74 30.51
N ALA A 70 7.02 6.40 30.87
CA ALA A 70 8.36 5.82 30.81
C ALA A 70 8.53 4.61 31.76
N LEU A 71 8.05 4.71 33.00
CA LEU A 71 8.05 3.60 33.97
C LEU A 71 7.23 2.41 33.49
N ARG A 72 6.06 2.65 32.88
CA ARG A 72 5.20 1.61 32.31
C ARG A 72 5.87 0.92 31.12
N ILE A 73 6.59 1.66 30.29
CA ILE A 73 7.39 1.07 29.21
C ILE A 73 8.50 0.20 29.82
N ALA A 74 9.21 0.67 30.82
CA ALA A 74 10.25 -0.10 31.50
C ALA A 74 9.71 -1.39 32.13
N ASP A 75 8.57 -1.34 32.81
CA ASP A 75 7.89 -2.51 33.36
C ASP A 75 7.40 -3.48 32.29
N PHE A 76 6.86 -2.96 31.19
CA PHE A 76 6.47 -3.77 30.03
C PHE A 76 7.67 -4.54 29.46
N LEU A 77 8.83 -3.92 29.38
CA LEU A 77 10.06 -4.57 28.95
C LEU A 77 10.58 -5.58 29.95
N ARG A 78 10.52 -5.26 31.25
CA ARG A 78 10.97 -6.14 32.36
C ARG A 78 10.28 -7.49 32.34
N ILE A 79 9.00 -7.57 31.98
CA ILE A 79 8.27 -8.84 31.85
C ILE A 79 8.58 -9.60 30.56
N GLN A 80 9.57 -9.17 29.78
CA GLN A 80 10.09 -9.80 28.57
C GLN A 80 9.02 -10.10 27.50
N ARG A 81 7.94 -9.34 27.46
CA ARG A 81 6.89 -9.47 26.41
C ARG A 81 7.08 -8.51 25.23
N PHE A 82 8.22 -7.87 25.17
CA PHE A 82 8.57 -7.02 24.05
C PHE A 82 8.89 -7.85 22.79
N THR A 83 8.70 -7.25 21.67
CA THR A 83 9.07 -7.85 20.40
C THR A 83 10.44 -7.29 20.02
N THR A 84 11.48 -8.08 20.16
CA THR A 84 12.80 -7.71 19.66
C THR A 84 12.66 -7.48 18.16
N SER A 85 12.59 -6.22 17.79
CA SER A 85 12.62 -5.83 16.38
C SER A 85 13.93 -5.08 16.20
N PRO A 86 14.99 -5.75 15.70
CA PRO A 86 16.23 -5.05 15.41
C PRO A 86 15.92 -3.83 14.55
N ILE A 87 16.65 -2.75 14.78
CA ILE A 87 16.55 -1.56 13.96
C ILE A 87 16.89 -1.98 12.52
N LYS A 88 16.09 -1.52 11.58
CA LYS A 88 16.33 -1.81 10.17
C LYS A 88 17.64 -1.17 9.72
N GLU A 89 18.40 -1.88 8.92
CA GLU A 89 19.54 -1.30 8.22
C GLU A 89 19.13 -0.10 7.36
N GLU A 90 20.05 0.82 7.15
CA GLU A 90 19.81 2.08 6.44
C GLU A 90 19.16 1.89 5.07
N LYS A 91 19.63 0.90 4.29
CA LYS A 91 19.07 0.59 2.95
C LYS A 91 17.58 0.28 2.99
N TYR A 92 17.11 -0.47 4.00
CA TYR A 92 15.68 -0.79 4.15
C TYR A 92 14.88 0.41 4.69
N MET A 93 15.50 1.25 5.51
CA MET A 93 14.85 2.50 5.97
C MET A 93 14.68 3.49 4.83
N ALA A 94 15.70 3.68 4.01
CA ALA A 94 15.63 4.53 2.82
C ALA A 94 14.52 4.05 1.88
N LEU A 95 14.51 2.74 1.56
CA LEU A 95 13.47 2.13 0.72
C LEU A 95 12.07 2.30 1.33
N GLN A 96 11.95 2.17 2.65
CA GLN A 96 10.66 2.33 3.34
C GLN A 96 10.11 3.76 3.25
N ARG A 97 10.96 4.77 3.33
CA ARG A 97 10.54 6.17 3.16
C ARG A 97 9.99 6.39 1.75
N LEU A 98 10.71 5.95 0.73
CA LEU A 98 10.30 6.08 -0.66
C LEU A 98 8.98 5.33 -0.95
N THR A 99 8.89 4.07 -0.57
CA THR A 99 7.71 3.24 -0.83
C THR A 99 6.46 3.71 -0.08
N ARG A 100 6.60 4.21 1.16
CA ARG A 100 5.49 4.79 1.91
C ARG A 100 5.03 6.12 1.34
N THR A 101 5.94 6.99 0.93
CA THR A 101 5.60 8.25 0.25
C THR A 101 4.88 7.96 -1.06
N ARG A 102 5.39 7.02 -1.85
CA ARG A 102 4.72 6.55 -3.07
C ARG A 102 3.29 6.08 -2.80
N TYR A 103 3.10 5.25 -1.77
CA TYR A 103 1.76 4.80 -1.36
C TYR A 103 0.82 5.97 -1.04
N GLN A 104 1.29 6.99 -0.32
CA GLN A 104 0.48 8.18 0.00
C GLN A 104 0.11 8.95 -1.27
N LEU A 105 1.06 9.17 -2.19
CA LEU A 105 0.78 9.86 -3.45
C LEU A 105 -0.22 9.08 -4.32
N ILE A 106 -0.14 7.75 -4.38
CA ILE A 106 -1.15 6.92 -5.07
C ILE A 106 -2.54 7.11 -4.45
N LYS A 107 -2.64 7.15 -3.11
CA LYS A 107 -3.93 7.40 -2.44
C LYS A 107 -4.47 8.79 -2.74
N GLN A 108 -3.61 9.79 -2.79
CA GLN A 108 -3.98 11.15 -3.16
C GLN A 108 -4.44 11.20 -4.62
N LEU A 109 -3.68 10.60 -5.55
CA LEU A 109 -4.03 10.51 -6.97
C LEU A 109 -5.42 9.88 -7.19
N ILE A 110 -5.72 8.76 -6.49
CA ILE A 110 -7.04 8.12 -6.57
C ILE A 110 -8.14 9.08 -6.11
N ARG A 111 -7.93 9.81 -5.01
CA ARG A 111 -8.90 10.79 -4.50
C ARG A 111 -9.10 11.95 -5.47
N THR A 112 -8.02 12.50 -6.02
CA THR A 112 -8.08 13.59 -6.99
C THR A 112 -8.78 13.14 -8.28
N LYS A 113 -8.51 11.90 -8.75
CA LYS A 113 -9.22 11.32 -9.90
C LYS A 113 -10.73 11.12 -9.63
N GLN A 114 -11.12 10.72 -8.43
CA GLN A 114 -12.53 10.64 -8.05
C GLN A 114 -13.19 12.03 -8.06
N HIS A 115 -12.53 13.02 -7.49
CA HIS A 115 -13.00 14.43 -7.49
C HIS A 115 -13.15 14.98 -8.92
N PHE A 116 -12.21 14.64 -9.80
CA PHE A 116 -12.31 14.99 -11.23
C PHE A 116 -13.56 14.36 -11.87
N LEU A 117 -13.83 13.07 -11.65
CA LEU A 117 -15.02 12.41 -12.19
C LEU A 117 -16.33 12.99 -11.66
N GLU A 118 -16.38 13.36 -10.39
CA GLU A 118 -17.53 14.05 -9.80
C GLU A 118 -17.81 15.38 -10.52
N ASN A 119 -16.77 16.20 -10.71
CA ASN A 119 -16.91 17.48 -11.41
C ASN A 119 -17.18 17.31 -12.90
N LEU A 120 -16.60 16.32 -13.54
CA LEU A 120 -16.90 15.96 -14.93
C LEU A 120 -18.37 15.56 -15.11
N THR A 121 -18.98 14.92 -14.10
CA THR A 121 -20.42 14.61 -14.09
C THR A 121 -21.29 15.85 -14.08
N TYR A 122 -20.88 16.92 -13.39
CA TYR A 122 -21.61 18.20 -13.48
C TYR A 122 -21.51 18.84 -14.87
N LYS A 123 -20.39 18.67 -15.57
CA LYS A 123 -20.21 19.18 -16.94
C LYS A 123 -20.94 18.35 -17.97
N CYS A 124 -20.82 17.02 -17.93
CA CYS A 124 -21.39 16.08 -18.88
C CYS A 124 -21.78 14.78 -18.17
N ASN A 125 -22.99 14.73 -17.61
CA ASN A 125 -23.43 13.70 -16.68
C ASN A 125 -23.57 12.29 -17.28
N THR A 126 -23.65 12.17 -18.60
CA THR A 126 -23.79 10.86 -19.27
C THR A 126 -22.47 10.34 -19.84
N LEU A 127 -21.38 11.13 -19.84
CA LEU A 127 -20.11 10.79 -20.47
C LEU A 127 -19.53 9.46 -19.97
N ALA A 128 -19.50 9.27 -18.65
CA ALA A 128 -18.97 8.05 -18.06
C ALA A 128 -19.78 6.80 -18.44
N ARG A 129 -21.08 6.95 -18.70
CA ARG A 129 -21.95 5.86 -19.13
C ARG A 129 -21.70 5.52 -20.60
N GLU A 130 -21.70 6.53 -21.47
CA GLU A 130 -21.51 6.34 -22.91
C GLU A 130 -20.11 5.84 -23.27
N MET A 131 -19.10 6.19 -22.46
CA MET A 131 -17.71 5.76 -22.65
C MET A 131 -17.38 4.43 -21.97
N ARG A 132 -18.32 3.77 -21.29
CA ARG A 132 -18.05 2.56 -20.48
C ARG A 132 -17.47 1.41 -21.30
N ASP A 133 -18.02 1.19 -22.47
CA ASP A 133 -17.68 0.06 -23.34
C ASP A 133 -16.58 0.42 -24.36
N GLU A 134 -16.12 1.67 -24.33
CA GLU A 134 -15.06 2.11 -25.20
C GLU A 134 -13.67 1.80 -24.62
N SER A 135 -12.73 1.50 -25.50
CA SER A 135 -11.36 1.12 -25.12
C SER A 135 -10.52 2.28 -24.54
N THR A 136 -11.11 3.46 -24.39
CA THR A 136 -10.42 4.69 -24.02
C THR A 136 -10.79 5.14 -22.61
N SER A 137 -9.77 5.37 -21.79
CA SER A 137 -9.94 5.89 -20.43
C SER A 137 -10.38 7.37 -20.45
N LEU A 138 -11.32 7.73 -19.57
CA LEU A 138 -11.69 9.14 -19.30
C LEU A 138 -10.49 10.00 -18.83
N PHE A 139 -9.44 9.37 -18.34
CA PHE A 139 -8.18 10.02 -17.97
C PHE A 139 -7.12 10.01 -19.08
N SER A 140 -7.48 9.64 -20.32
CA SER A 140 -6.56 9.81 -21.44
C SER A 140 -6.28 11.29 -21.69
N ALA A 141 -5.06 11.61 -22.09
CA ALA A 141 -4.66 13.01 -22.34
C ALA A 141 -5.60 13.68 -23.37
N THR A 142 -6.02 12.94 -24.38
CA THR A 142 -6.94 13.44 -25.41
C THR A 142 -8.32 13.79 -24.85
N LEU A 143 -8.94 12.89 -24.07
CA LEU A 143 -10.26 13.17 -23.49
C LEU A 143 -10.22 14.29 -22.45
N ILE A 144 -9.17 14.31 -21.62
CA ILE A 144 -8.96 15.43 -20.71
C ILE A 144 -8.88 16.75 -21.47
N SER A 145 -8.04 16.84 -22.52
CA SER A 145 -7.88 18.05 -23.34
C SER A 145 -9.22 18.49 -23.97
N LEU A 146 -9.94 17.57 -24.60
CA LEU A 146 -11.24 17.86 -25.21
C LEU A 146 -12.28 18.36 -24.20
N MET A 147 -12.28 17.79 -22.98
CA MET A 147 -13.29 18.12 -21.97
C MET A 147 -12.93 19.33 -21.09
N THR A 148 -11.66 19.78 -21.07
CA THR A 148 -11.22 20.80 -20.11
C THR A 148 -10.51 22.01 -20.71
N GLU A 149 -9.90 21.87 -21.89
CA GLU A 149 -8.95 22.88 -22.38
C GLU A 149 -9.31 23.45 -23.75
N ASP A 150 -9.74 22.60 -24.70
CA ASP A 150 -9.71 22.98 -26.13
C ASP A 150 -11.07 23.38 -26.71
N PHE A 151 -12.17 22.83 -26.19
CA PHE A 151 -13.50 22.97 -26.79
C PHE A 151 -14.59 23.16 -25.76
N THR A 152 -15.63 23.90 -26.16
CA THR A 152 -16.92 23.86 -25.48
C THR A 152 -17.66 22.57 -25.84
N LEU A 153 -18.64 22.20 -25.02
CA LEU A 153 -19.45 21.02 -25.34
C LEU A 153 -20.29 21.22 -26.61
N ASP A 154 -20.69 22.45 -26.92
CA ASP A 154 -21.49 22.78 -28.09
C ASP A 154 -20.65 22.65 -29.37
N GLU A 155 -19.42 23.18 -29.38
CA GLU A 155 -18.47 22.98 -30.47
C GLU A 155 -18.25 21.49 -30.78
N LEU A 156 -18.05 20.66 -29.72
CA LEU A 156 -17.88 19.22 -29.93
C LEU A 156 -19.13 18.50 -30.41
N ALA A 157 -20.32 18.98 -30.02
CA ALA A 157 -21.60 18.40 -30.49
C ALA A 157 -21.88 18.70 -31.96
N GLU A 158 -21.49 19.90 -32.42
CA GLU A 158 -21.74 20.40 -33.76
C GLU A 158 -20.67 19.95 -34.77
N LEU A 159 -19.52 19.44 -34.33
CA LEU A 159 -18.47 18.95 -35.23
C LEU A 159 -18.98 17.83 -36.13
N PRO A 160 -18.75 17.92 -37.46
CA PRO A 160 -18.99 16.80 -38.37
C PRO A 160 -18.21 15.56 -37.93
N LEU A 161 -18.81 14.39 -38.05
CA LEU A 161 -18.22 13.15 -37.55
C LEU A 161 -16.80 12.88 -38.09
N GLU A 162 -16.57 13.16 -39.38
CA GLU A 162 -15.26 13.00 -40.01
C GLU A 162 -14.24 13.93 -39.40
N ALA A 163 -14.57 15.22 -39.26
CA ALA A 163 -13.68 16.20 -38.59
C ALA A 163 -13.38 15.83 -37.13
N PHE A 164 -14.35 15.26 -36.43
CA PHE A 164 -14.13 14.79 -35.04
C PHE A 164 -13.23 13.55 -35.02
N CYS A 165 -13.33 12.65 -35.96
CA CYS A 165 -12.42 11.51 -36.10
C CYS A 165 -10.98 11.96 -36.35
N ASP A 166 -10.79 12.93 -37.25
CA ASP A 166 -9.48 13.51 -37.57
C ASP A 166 -8.88 14.20 -36.35
N LEU A 167 -9.67 14.99 -35.61
CA LEU A 167 -9.27 15.62 -34.37
C LEU A 167 -8.84 14.59 -33.29
N LEU A 168 -9.60 13.51 -33.16
CA LEU A 168 -9.24 12.42 -32.26
C LEU A 168 -7.92 11.74 -32.65
N GLN A 169 -7.73 11.49 -33.94
CA GLN A 169 -6.51 10.88 -34.48
C GLN A 169 -5.29 11.80 -34.27
N GLU A 170 -5.43 13.08 -34.57
CA GLU A 170 -4.37 14.08 -34.39
C GLU A 170 -3.96 14.17 -32.90
N LYS A 171 -4.91 14.48 -32.01
CA LYS A 171 -4.66 14.60 -30.58
C LYS A 171 -4.24 13.27 -29.93
N GLY A 172 -4.76 12.16 -30.43
CA GLY A 172 -4.42 10.81 -30.00
C GLY A 172 -3.12 10.28 -30.58
N LYS A 173 -2.48 11.00 -31.52
CA LYS A 173 -1.27 10.57 -32.25
C LYS A 173 -1.46 9.20 -32.90
N GLY A 174 -2.57 8.98 -33.55
CA GLY A 174 -2.90 7.73 -34.25
C GLY A 174 -3.21 6.52 -33.35
N ARG A 175 -3.39 6.71 -32.03
CA ARG A 175 -3.59 5.59 -31.07
C ARG A 175 -5.01 5.03 -31.04
N PHE A 176 -5.99 5.77 -31.57
CA PHE A 176 -7.38 5.32 -31.57
C PHE A 176 -7.64 4.38 -32.72
N LYS A 177 -7.90 3.11 -32.44
CA LYS A 177 -8.23 2.11 -33.45
C LYS A 177 -9.62 2.29 -34.06
N GLN A 178 -10.54 2.89 -33.32
CA GLN A 178 -11.95 3.10 -33.70
C GLN A 178 -12.39 4.52 -33.29
N PRO A 179 -11.84 5.59 -33.93
CA PRO A 179 -12.13 6.96 -33.54
C PRO A 179 -13.60 7.32 -33.73
N GLU A 180 -14.25 6.75 -34.74
CA GLU A 180 -15.67 6.96 -35.00
C GLU A 180 -16.60 6.53 -33.88
N LYS A 181 -16.33 5.40 -33.22
CA LYS A 181 -17.11 4.96 -32.07
C LYS A 181 -16.95 5.93 -30.88
N ILE A 182 -15.74 6.36 -30.63
CA ILE A 182 -15.42 7.31 -29.57
C ILE A 182 -16.08 8.67 -29.83
N ALA A 183 -15.98 9.18 -31.07
CA ALA A 183 -16.62 10.43 -31.46
C ALA A 183 -18.14 10.37 -31.26
N LYS A 184 -18.79 9.31 -31.77
CA LYS A 184 -20.24 9.09 -31.59
C LYS A 184 -20.63 8.96 -30.12
N ALA A 185 -19.82 8.29 -29.30
CA ALA A 185 -20.09 8.15 -27.87
C ALA A 185 -20.02 9.52 -27.15
N ILE A 186 -19.01 10.34 -27.49
CA ILE A 186 -18.87 11.68 -26.91
C ILE A 186 -20.04 12.57 -27.35
N GLN A 187 -20.38 12.62 -28.64
CA GLN A 187 -21.50 13.43 -29.17
C GLN A 187 -22.84 13.02 -28.54
N ARG A 188 -23.10 11.70 -28.42
CA ARG A 188 -24.29 11.20 -27.70
C ARG A 188 -24.30 11.63 -26.24
N ALA A 189 -23.15 11.52 -25.58
CA ALA A 189 -23.01 11.93 -24.19
C ALA A 189 -23.35 13.42 -24.02
N ILE A 190 -22.83 14.26 -24.89
CA ILE A 190 -23.07 15.70 -24.88
C ILE A 190 -24.54 16.01 -25.12
N THR A 191 -25.15 15.40 -26.12
CA THR A 191 -26.56 15.61 -26.49
C THR A 191 -27.53 15.14 -25.40
N MET A 192 -27.23 14.05 -24.71
CA MET A 192 -28.05 13.48 -23.64
C MET A 192 -27.81 14.13 -22.27
N SER A 193 -26.79 14.97 -22.14
CA SER A 193 -26.46 15.58 -20.84
C SER A 193 -27.31 16.82 -20.56
N TYR A 194 -27.71 16.95 -19.31
CA TYR A 194 -28.32 18.20 -18.83
C TYR A 194 -27.29 19.32 -18.89
N ARG A 195 -27.70 20.48 -19.45
CA ARG A 195 -26.85 21.66 -19.60
C ARG A 195 -27.00 22.61 -18.42
N LEU A 196 -25.90 22.95 -17.81
CA LEU A 196 -25.85 23.99 -16.78
C LEU A 196 -25.76 25.37 -17.43
N GLY A 197 -26.18 26.40 -16.70
CA GLY A 197 -25.99 27.80 -17.13
C GLY A 197 -24.50 28.18 -17.24
N ALA A 198 -24.20 29.21 -18.03
CA ALA A 198 -22.83 29.62 -18.38
C ALA A 198 -21.92 29.82 -17.17
N LEU A 199 -22.36 30.54 -16.14
CA LEU A 199 -21.58 30.78 -14.93
C LEU A 199 -21.17 29.50 -14.20
N ALA A 200 -22.06 28.50 -14.13
CA ALA A 200 -21.78 27.24 -13.52
C ALA A 200 -20.80 26.41 -14.37
N GLN A 201 -20.96 26.43 -15.69
CA GLN A 201 -20.03 25.75 -16.61
C GLN A 201 -18.62 26.32 -16.53
N GLU A 202 -18.46 27.64 -16.52
CA GLU A 202 -17.16 28.31 -16.36
C GLU A 202 -16.49 27.91 -15.03
N SER A 203 -17.24 27.94 -13.94
CA SER A 203 -16.73 27.53 -12.63
C SER A 203 -16.24 26.08 -12.62
N ILE A 204 -17.00 25.16 -13.23
CA ILE A 204 -16.64 23.76 -13.35
C ILE A 204 -15.39 23.58 -14.23
N ASN A 205 -15.25 24.31 -15.33
CA ASN A 205 -14.06 24.27 -16.19
C ASN A 205 -12.80 24.66 -15.41
N VAL A 206 -12.87 25.72 -14.57
CA VAL A 206 -11.76 26.12 -13.71
C VAL A 206 -11.40 24.99 -12.74
N VAL A 207 -12.39 24.39 -12.07
CA VAL A 207 -12.16 23.28 -11.14
C VAL A 207 -11.53 22.08 -11.85
N LEU A 208 -12.04 21.66 -12.99
CA LEU A 208 -11.50 20.57 -13.78
C LEU A 208 -10.06 20.85 -14.20
N SER A 209 -9.73 22.05 -14.65
CA SER A 209 -8.37 22.44 -15.04
C SER A 209 -7.38 22.38 -13.86
N VAL A 210 -7.82 22.79 -12.66
CA VAL A 210 -7.00 22.68 -11.43
C VAL A 210 -6.75 21.21 -11.11
N LEU A 211 -7.79 20.37 -11.12
CA LEU A 211 -7.69 18.95 -10.81
C LEU A 211 -6.80 18.19 -11.81
N VAL A 212 -6.85 18.54 -13.10
CA VAL A 212 -5.96 17.99 -14.13
C VAL A 212 -4.49 18.33 -13.84
N ARG A 213 -4.20 19.56 -13.49
CA ARG A 213 -2.83 19.96 -13.12
C ARG A 213 -2.33 19.19 -11.90
N GLU A 214 -3.18 19.00 -10.90
CA GLU A 214 -2.85 18.19 -9.71
C GLU A 214 -2.61 16.72 -10.07
N ILE A 215 -3.46 16.10 -10.89
CA ILE A 215 -3.29 14.72 -11.38
C ILE A 215 -1.95 14.57 -12.10
N ARG A 216 -1.64 15.45 -13.04
CA ARG A 216 -0.36 15.43 -13.79
C ARG A 216 0.87 15.59 -12.87
N ALA A 217 0.78 16.47 -11.89
CA ALA A 217 1.86 16.66 -10.90
C ALA A 217 2.06 15.40 -10.03
N LEU A 218 0.99 14.80 -9.54
CA LEU A 218 1.04 13.57 -8.75
C LEU A 218 1.62 12.40 -9.56
N GLU A 219 1.20 12.24 -10.82
CA GLU A 219 1.72 11.19 -11.71
C GLU A 219 3.22 11.39 -12.01
N LYS A 220 3.69 12.64 -12.15
CA LYS A 220 5.11 12.97 -12.30
C LYS A 220 5.89 12.61 -11.03
N ASN A 221 5.43 13.05 -9.87
CA ASN A 221 6.08 12.78 -8.58
C ASN A 221 6.17 11.27 -8.28
N ILE A 222 5.13 10.49 -8.63
CA ILE A 222 5.14 9.04 -8.48
C ILE A 222 6.23 8.41 -9.37
N LYS A 223 6.39 8.87 -10.62
CA LYS A 223 7.46 8.40 -11.51
C LYS A 223 8.86 8.74 -10.99
N GLU A 224 9.03 9.88 -10.35
CA GLU A 224 10.31 10.26 -9.72
C GLU A 224 10.63 9.34 -8.54
N LEU A 225 9.64 9.04 -7.70
CA LEU A 225 9.82 8.05 -6.62
C LEU A 225 10.10 6.66 -7.14
N ASP A 226 9.47 6.23 -8.25
CA ASP A 226 9.73 4.93 -8.85
C ASP A 226 11.20 4.80 -9.32
N LYS A 227 11.77 5.86 -9.90
CA LYS A 227 13.19 5.91 -10.26
C LYS A 227 14.10 5.85 -9.02
N ALA A 228 13.78 6.62 -7.97
CA ALA A 228 14.55 6.59 -6.73
C ALA A 228 14.49 5.20 -6.04
N ILE A 229 13.33 4.55 -6.06
CA ILE A 229 13.18 3.18 -5.57
C ILE A 229 14.06 2.20 -6.37
N GLU A 230 14.09 2.32 -7.69
CA GLU A 230 14.93 1.48 -8.55
C GLU A 230 16.42 1.63 -8.22
N GLN A 231 16.89 2.84 -7.90
CA GLN A 231 18.28 3.07 -7.49
C GLN A 231 18.63 2.40 -6.16
N VAL A 232 17.75 2.49 -5.17
CA VAL A 232 18.00 1.90 -3.85
C VAL A 232 17.89 0.37 -3.87
N ILE A 233 16.97 -0.19 -4.67
CA ILE A 233 16.69 -1.62 -4.64
C ILE A 233 17.80 -2.49 -5.25
N VAL A 234 18.61 -1.93 -6.13
CA VAL A 234 19.71 -2.65 -6.82
C VAL A 234 20.71 -3.27 -5.83
N VAL A 235 20.94 -2.62 -4.70
CA VAL A 235 21.89 -3.08 -3.67
C VAL A 235 21.27 -4.05 -2.65
N ILE A 236 20.03 -4.47 -2.87
CA ILE A 236 19.29 -5.35 -1.96
C ILE A 236 19.09 -6.73 -2.61
N PRO A 237 19.85 -7.77 -2.19
CA PRO A 237 19.81 -9.09 -2.83
C PRO A 237 18.43 -9.75 -2.82
N GLU A 238 17.64 -9.54 -1.76
CA GLU A 238 16.31 -10.10 -1.57
C GLU A 238 15.31 -9.66 -2.65
N TYR A 239 15.62 -8.59 -3.38
CA TYR A 239 14.79 -8.12 -4.47
C TYR A 239 14.61 -9.15 -5.58
N GLN A 240 15.70 -9.82 -5.96
CA GLN A 240 15.67 -10.87 -6.99
C GLN A 240 14.81 -12.05 -6.55
N CYS A 241 14.87 -12.43 -5.26
CA CYS A 241 14.05 -13.51 -4.71
C CYS A 241 12.55 -13.23 -4.88
N LEU A 242 12.11 -12.00 -4.61
CA LEU A 242 10.69 -11.67 -4.70
C LEU A 242 10.23 -11.39 -6.14
N THR A 243 11.04 -10.73 -6.97
CA THR A 243 10.69 -10.48 -8.37
C THR A 243 10.70 -11.73 -9.24
N SER A 244 11.35 -12.82 -8.81
CA SER A 244 11.28 -14.12 -9.47
C SER A 244 9.91 -14.79 -9.37
N ILE A 245 9.04 -14.34 -8.45
CA ILE A 245 7.68 -14.86 -8.31
C ILE A 245 6.80 -14.28 -9.42
N PRO A 246 6.20 -15.11 -10.30
CA PRO A 246 5.28 -14.64 -11.32
C PRO A 246 4.13 -13.81 -10.73
N GLY A 247 3.98 -12.58 -11.21
CA GLY A 247 2.99 -11.64 -10.71
C GLY A 247 3.49 -10.68 -9.62
N VAL A 248 4.73 -10.85 -9.12
CA VAL A 248 5.34 -9.88 -8.21
C VAL A 248 6.23 -8.92 -9.01
N GLY A 249 5.66 -7.76 -9.34
CA GLY A 249 6.41 -6.70 -10.02
C GLY A 249 7.31 -5.90 -9.09
N LYS A 250 8.14 -5.03 -9.69
CA LYS A 250 9.15 -4.20 -8.99
C LYS A 250 8.59 -3.46 -7.76
N VAL A 251 7.42 -2.84 -7.90
CA VAL A 251 6.79 -2.04 -6.84
C VAL A 251 6.37 -2.90 -5.66
N TYR A 252 5.81 -4.08 -5.92
CA TYR A 252 5.38 -4.98 -4.84
C TYR A 252 6.58 -5.57 -4.11
N ALA A 253 7.60 -6.01 -4.85
CA ALA A 253 8.84 -6.51 -4.26
C ALA A 253 9.51 -5.44 -3.37
N ALA A 254 9.66 -4.21 -3.90
CA ALA A 254 10.22 -3.09 -3.15
C ALA A 254 9.43 -2.78 -1.87
N GLY A 255 8.10 -2.73 -1.97
CA GLY A 255 7.24 -2.46 -0.83
C GLY A 255 7.27 -3.56 0.23
N LEU A 256 7.32 -4.82 -0.17
CA LEU A 256 7.45 -5.96 0.75
C LEU A 256 8.79 -5.91 1.49
N ILE A 257 9.90 -5.76 0.76
CA ILE A 257 11.25 -5.69 1.33
C ILE A 257 11.37 -4.49 2.27
N ALA A 258 10.90 -3.32 1.86
CA ALA A 258 10.93 -2.11 2.68
C ALA A 258 10.25 -2.29 4.04
N GLU A 259 9.13 -3.02 4.07
CA GLU A 259 8.38 -3.23 5.29
C GLU A 259 8.91 -4.42 6.13
N ILE A 260 9.42 -5.45 5.49
CA ILE A 260 10.08 -6.58 6.17
C ILE A 260 11.42 -6.12 6.76
N GLY A 261 12.27 -5.47 5.97
CA GLY A 261 13.69 -5.28 6.31
C GLY A 261 14.40 -6.64 6.30
N GLN A 262 15.29 -6.87 7.26
CA GLN A 262 15.93 -8.17 7.44
C GLN A 262 14.89 -9.22 7.88
N ILE A 263 14.85 -10.37 7.19
CA ILE A 263 13.87 -11.43 7.49
C ILE A 263 14.13 -12.09 8.85
N GLU A 264 15.37 -12.07 9.32
CA GLU A 264 15.82 -12.63 10.59
C GLU A 264 15.15 -11.94 11.80
N ARG A 265 14.57 -10.75 11.61
CA ARG A 265 13.75 -10.06 12.63
C ARG A 265 12.52 -10.85 13.04
N PHE A 266 12.10 -11.81 12.24
CA PHE A 266 10.93 -12.63 12.48
C PHE A 266 11.35 -14.08 12.71
N GLU A 267 10.87 -14.69 13.79
CA GLU A 267 11.15 -16.09 14.08
C GLU A 267 10.64 -17.02 12.98
N ASP A 268 9.43 -16.76 12.50
CA ASP A 268 8.73 -17.57 11.50
C ASP A 268 7.72 -16.77 10.66
N GLN A 269 7.14 -17.42 9.68
CA GLN A 269 6.10 -16.88 8.81
C GLN A 269 4.81 -16.48 9.57
N THR A 270 4.60 -17.00 10.79
CA THR A 270 3.42 -16.67 11.61
C THR A 270 3.61 -15.29 12.25
N LYS A 271 4.83 -15.01 12.76
CA LYS A 271 5.19 -13.70 13.29
C LYS A 271 5.17 -12.64 12.17
N LEU A 272 5.68 -13.01 10.98
CA LEU A 272 5.63 -12.13 9.80
C LEU A 272 4.17 -11.79 9.41
N ALA A 273 3.29 -12.78 9.37
CA ALA A 273 1.87 -12.53 9.09
C ALA A 273 1.17 -11.74 10.20
N LYS A 274 1.51 -11.96 11.45
CA LYS A 274 1.01 -11.18 12.58
C LYS A 274 1.47 -9.73 12.48
N TYR A 275 2.70 -9.48 12.05
CA TYR A 275 3.22 -8.15 11.78
C TYR A 275 2.43 -7.43 10.67
N ALA A 276 1.97 -8.15 9.65
CA ALA A 276 1.04 -7.61 8.64
C ALA A 276 -0.39 -7.40 9.18
N GLY A 277 -0.72 -7.92 10.37
CA GLY A 277 -2.09 -7.95 10.89
C GLY A 277 -2.99 -8.93 10.13
N LEU A 278 -2.38 -9.98 9.54
CA LEU A 278 -3.07 -11.10 8.87
C LEU A 278 -3.24 -12.27 9.84
N SER A 279 -3.81 -11.99 11.01
CA SER A 279 -4.18 -12.97 12.03
C SER A 279 -5.64 -12.75 12.42
N TRP A 280 -6.28 -13.81 12.91
CA TRP A 280 -7.69 -13.79 13.30
C TRP A 280 -7.82 -13.85 14.82
N LYS A 281 -8.83 -13.17 15.35
CA LYS A 281 -9.18 -13.30 16.76
C LYS A 281 -9.94 -14.62 16.92
N VAL A 282 -9.47 -15.44 17.83
CA VAL A 282 -10.18 -16.63 18.29
C VAL A 282 -10.80 -16.28 19.64
N ASN A 283 -12.12 -16.37 19.75
CA ASN A 283 -12.83 -16.24 21.01
C ASN A 283 -13.36 -17.63 21.38
N GLN A 284 -12.75 -18.22 22.38
CA GLN A 284 -13.10 -19.53 22.91
C GLN A 284 -13.26 -19.42 24.41
N SER A 285 -14.34 -19.95 24.95
CA SER A 285 -14.60 -20.01 26.39
C SER A 285 -15.30 -21.34 26.70
N GLY A 286 -14.64 -22.22 27.42
CA GLY A 286 -15.12 -23.57 27.66
C GLY A 286 -15.41 -24.30 26.35
N ASN A 287 -16.61 -24.81 26.20
CA ASN A 287 -17.07 -25.50 24.99
C ASN A 287 -17.56 -24.55 23.88
N TYR A 288 -17.61 -23.24 24.14
CA TYR A 288 -18.04 -22.24 23.15
C TYR A 288 -16.88 -21.80 22.29
N GLN A 289 -17.03 -21.94 20.97
CA GLN A 289 -16.11 -21.38 19.97
C GLN A 289 -16.89 -20.43 19.06
N SER A 290 -16.46 -19.17 19.02
CA SER A 290 -17.11 -18.19 18.16
C SER A 290 -16.93 -18.55 16.68
N GLN A 291 -18.06 -18.62 15.95
CA GLN A 291 -18.04 -18.81 14.50
C GLN A 291 -17.48 -17.57 13.76
N ASN A 292 -17.54 -16.40 14.38
CA ASN A 292 -17.05 -15.16 13.79
C ASN A 292 -15.63 -14.87 14.26
N THR A 293 -14.65 -15.06 13.38
CA THR A 293 -13.24 -14.82 13.62
C THR A 293 -12.77 -13.61 12.81
N PRO A 294 -12.99 -12.37 13.29
CA PRO A 294 -12.61 -11.18 12.55
C PRO A 294 -11.10 -11.04 12.44
N LEU A 295 -10.65 -10.51 11.30
CA LEU A 295 -9.25 -10.16 11.08
C LEU A 295 -8.82 -9.10 12.08
N THR A 296 -7.68 -9.29 12.75
CA THR A 296 -7.20 -8.36 13.79
C THR A 296 -6.89 -6.97 13.23
N LYS A 297 -6.33 -6.90 12.01
CA LYS A 297 -5.81 -5.69 11.38
C LYS A 297 -4.80 -4.91 12.24
N GLN A 298 -4.42 -5.46 13.38
CA GLN A 298 -3.42 -4.90 14.28
C GLN A 298 -2.04 -5.25 13.74
N GLY A 299 -1.36 -4.27 13.17
CA GLY A 299 -0.05 -4.47 12.58
C GLY A 299 0.24 -3.45 11.48
N ASN A 300 1.30 -3.70 10.74
CA ASN A 300 1.78 -2.79 9.71
C ASN A 300 0.83 -2.74 8.52
N ARG A 301 0.14 -1.60 8.36
CA ARG A 301 -0.84 -1.39 7.28
C ARG A 301 -0.21 -1.35 5.89
N TYR A 302 1.03 -0.87 5.77
CA TYR A 302 1.73 -0.79 4.49
C TYR A 302 2.18 -2.17 4.04
N PHE A 303 2.73 -2.97 4.96
CA PHE A 303 3.09 -4.37 4.67
C PHE A 303 1.86 -5.18 4.26
N ARG A 304 0.76 -5.05 4.99
CA ARG A 304 -0.51 -5.70 4.62
C ARG A 304 -0.99 -5.28 3.24
N TYR A 305 -0.91 -3.99 2.90
CA TYR A 305 -1.26 -3.49 1.58
C TYR A 305 -0.46 -4.19 0.48
N TYR A 306 0.88 -4.17 0.58
CA TYR A 306 1.73 -4.80 -0.42
C TYR A 306 1.53 -6.32 -0.51
N LEU A 307 1.31 -7.02 0.60
CA LEU A 307 1.00 -8.45 0.61
C LEU A 307 -0.32 -8.77 -0.11
N VAL A 308 -1.36 -7.98 0.13
CA VAL A 308 -2.68 -8.19 -0.48
C VAL A 308 -2.65 -7.89 -1.97
N GLU A 309 -2.02 -6.80 -2.38
CA GLU A 309 -1.89 -6.44 -3.81
C GLU A 309 -1.00 -7.43 -4.57
N ALA A 310 0.12 -7.85 -3.99
CA ALA A 310 0.96 -8.88 -4.59
C ALA A 310 0.21 -10.21 -4.72
N ALA A 311 -0.52 -10.65 -3.69
CA ALA A 311 -1.32 -11.87 -3.74
C ALA A 311 -2.46 -11.79 -4.78
N ASN A 312 -3.05 -10.60 -4.96
CA ASN A 312 -4.05 -10.36 -6.00
C ASN A 312 -3.47 -10.49 -7.41
N SER A 313 -2.23 -10.08 -7.60
CA SER A 313 -1.52 -10.29 -8.86
C SER A 313 -1.11 -11.76 -9.03
N VAL A 314 -0.41 -12.34 -8.06
CA VAL A 314 0.12 -13.71 -8.07
C VAL A 314 -0.95 -14.77 -8.40
N LYS A 315 -2.18 -14.61 -7.88
CA LYS A 315 -3.27 -15.55 -8.20
C LYS A 315 -3.63 -15.63 -9.68
N ASN A 316 -3.27 -14.62 -10.48
CA ASN A 316 -3.53 -14.62 -11.92
C ASN A 316 -2.43 -15.36 -12.71
N TYR A 317 -1.24 -15.49 -12.13
CA TYR A 317 -0.08 -16.12 -12.78
C TYR A 317 0.21 -17.54 -12.27
N LEU A 318 -0.09 -17.81 -10.98
CA LEU A 318 0.19 -19.11 -10.36
C LEU A 318 -1.09 -19.94 -10.18
N PRO A 319 -1.23 -21.09 -10.88
CA PRO A 319 -2.43 -21.94 -10.83
C PRO A 319 -2.82 -22.36 -9.40
N GLU A 320 -1.84 -22.68 -8.55
CA GLU A 320 -2.10 -23.07 -7.16
C GLU A 320 -2.69 -21.96 -6.30
N TYR A 321 -2.32 -20.69 -6.56
CA TYR A 321 -2.90 -19.53 -5.89
C TYR A 321 -4.28 -19.20 -6.46
N LYS A 322 -4.49 -19.37 -7.76
CA LYS A 322 -5.80 -19.23 -8.41
C LYS A 322 -6.80 -20.24 -7.84
N ALA A 323 -6.42 -21.52 -7.78
CA ALA A 323 -7.26 -22.58 -7.23
C ALA A 323 -7.59 -22.33 -5.74
N PHE A 324 -6.59 -21.95 -4.94
CA PHE A 324 -6.80 -21.62 -3.54
C PHE A 324 -7.76 -20.43 -3.36
N TYR A 325 -7.54 -19.34 -4.13
CA TYR A 325 -8.44 -18.18 -4.11
C TYR A 325 -9.87 -18.56 -4.47
N GLN A 326 -10.07 -19.34 -5.54
CA GLN A 326 -11.40 -19.79 -5.98
C GLN A 326 -12.09 -20.67 -4.94
N SER A 327 -11.36 -21.59 -4.31
CA SER A 327 -11.87 -22.40 -3.19
C SER A 327 -12.37 -21.50 -2.05
N LYS A 328 -11.53 -20.53 -1.62
CA LYS A 328 -11.90 -19.60 -0.53
C LYS A 328 -13.00 -18.61 -0.90
N TYR A 329 -13.14 -18.29 -2.17
CA TYR A 329 -14.23 -17.47 -2.68
C TYR A 329 -15.58 -18.16 -2.54
N LYS A 330 -15.65 -19.46 -2.87
CA LYS A 330 -16.90 -20.26 -2.82
C LYS A 330 -17.36 -20.63 -1.40
N GLU A 331 -16.49 -20.54 -0.40
CA GLU A 331 -16.80 -20.96 0.99
C GLU A 331 -17.88 -20.12 1.69
N VAL A 332 -18.11 -18.89 1.24
CA VAL A 332 -19.01 -17.95 1.92
C VAL A 332 -19.87 -17.20 0.92
N PRO A 333 -21.14 -16.87 1.26
CA PRO A 333 -22.04 -16.15 0.35
C PRO A 333 -21.81 -14.63 0.31
N LYS A 334 -21.17 -14.06 1.34
CA LYS A 334 -20.96 -12.61 1.48
C LYS A 334 -19.47 -12.26 1.60
N HIS A 335 -19.09 -11.09 1.09
CA HIS A 335 -17.71 -10.58 1.14
C HIS A 335 -16.66 -11.54 0.57
N GLN A 336 -17.06 -12.41 -0.36
CA GLN A 336 -16.28 -13.49 -0.97
C GLN A 336 -14.89 -13.02 -1.42
N HIS A 337 -14.84 -11.99 -2.27
CA HIS A 337 -13.59 -11.48 -2.83
C HIS A 337 -12.59 -11.01 -1.76
N LYS A 338 -13.04 -10.14 -0.85
CA LYS A 338 -12.16 -9.58 0.18
C LYS A 338 -11.63 -10.66 1.11
N ARG A 339 -12.48 -11.61 1.52
CA ARG A 339 -12.10 -12.72 2.39
C ARG A 339 -11.09 -13.65 1.69
N ALA A 340 -11.43 -14.11 0.49
CA ALA A 340 -10.57 -15.00 -0.28
C ALA A 340 -9.20 -14.37 -0.55
N LEU A 341 -9.16 -13.09 -0.89
CA LEU A 341 -7.92 -12.37 -1.16
C LEU A 341 -7.03 -12.25 0.07
N VAL A 342 -7.60 -11.94 1.24
CA VAL A 342 -6.84 -11.86 2.51
C VAL A 342 -6.28 -13.24 2.91
N LEU A 343 -7.05 -14.32 2.72
CA LEU A 343 -6.57 -15.68 2.96
C LEU A 343 -5.45 -16.07 1.98
N THR A 344 -5.58 -15.66 0.72
CA THR A 344 -4.53 -15.85 -0.29
C THR A 344 -3.26 -15.07 0.06
N ALA A 345 -3.38 -13.84 0.55
CA ALA A 345 -2.25 -13.06 1.05
C ALA A 345 -1.58 -13.74 2.27
N ARG A 346 -2.36 -14.37 3.16
CA ARG A 346 -1.81 -15.14 4.28
C ARG A 346 -1.05 -16.39 3.80
N LYS A 347 -1.54 -17.08 2.76
CA LYS A 347 -0.80 -18.19 2.11
C LYS A 347 0.47 -17.66 1.45
N PHE A 348 0.39 -16.52 0.76
CA PHE A 348 1.51 -15.89 0.07
C PHE A 348 2.64 -15.47 1.03
N THR A 349 2.31 -15.07 2.25
CA THR A 349 3.31 -14.75 3.28
C THR A 349 4.27 -15.90 3.54
N ARG A 350 3.82 -17.17 3.45
CA ARG A 350 4.68 -18.35 3.62
C ARG A 350 5.72 -18.44 2.50
N LEU A 351 5.31 -18.19 1.26
CA LEU A 351 6.22 -18.18 0.12
C LEU A 351 7.27 -17.09 0.26
N VAL A 352 6.84 -15.86 0.60
CA VAL A 352 7.73 -14.72 0.82
C VAL A 352 8.76 -15.05 1.91
N ASP A 353 8.32 -15.54 3.07
CA ASP A 353 9.20 -15.92 4.18
C ASP A 353 10.23 -16.98 3.75
N THR A 354 9.77 -18.02 3.05
CA THR A 354 10.64 -19.12 2.60
C THR A 354 11.72 -18.64 1.64
N LEU A 355 11.36 -17.84 0.63
CA LEU A 355 12.31 -17.37 -0.38
C LEU A 355 13.34 -16.41 0.22
N LEU A 356 12.90 -15.52 1.12
CA LEU A 356 13.80 -14.59 1.78
C LEU A 356 14.77 -15.28 2.74
N ARG A 357 14.30 -16.22 3.60
CA ARG A 357 15.18 -16.96 4.53
C ARG A 357 16.18 -17.84 3.84
N LYS A 358 15.80 -18.43 2.73
CA LYS A 358 16.68 -19.33 1.99
C LYS A 358 17.49 -18.62 0.92
N HIS A 359 17.30 -17.32 0.71
CA HIS A 359 17.90 -16.55 -0.38
C HIS A 359 17.75 -17.24 -1.74
N GLN A 360 16.54 -17.77 -2.03
CA GLN A 360 16.26 -18.58 -3.21
C GLN A 360 15.32 -17.85 -4.17
N LEU A 361 15.51 -18.11 -5.46
CA LEU A 361 14.55 -17.75 -6.50
C LEU A 361 13.35 -18.70 -6.45
N TYR A 362 12.21 -18.20 -6.90
CA TYR A 362 11.01 -19.01 -7.03
C TYR A 362 11.20 -20.10 -8.07
N THR A 363 10.92 -21.33 -7.70
CA THR A 363 10.88 -22.49 -8.59
C THR A 363 9.48 -23.07 -8.57
N PRO A 364 8.82 -23.25 -9.74
CA PRO A 364 7.51 -23.87 -9.79
C PRO A 364 7.51 -25.28 -9.19
N PRO A 365 6.45 -25.71 -8.50
CA PRO A 365 6.30 -27.07 -8.04
C PRO A 365 6.40 -28.07 -9.22
N ARG A 366 7.08 -29.20 -9.04
CA ARG A 366 7.30 -30.20 -10.10
C ARG A 366 6.05 -30.70 -10.82
N SER A 367 4.89 -30.69 -10.16
CA SER A 367 3.59 -31.06 -10.74
C SER A 367 3.06 -30.09 -11.83
N VAL A 368 3.70 -28.94 -12.02
CA VAL A 368 3.31 -27.93 -13.04
C VAL A 368 4.19 -28.03 -14.28
N ILE A 369 5.33 -28.71 -14.19
CA ILE A 369 6.31 -28.86 -15.29
C ILE A 369 5.93 -30.01 -16.22
N GLU A 370 5.13 -30.98 -15.74
CA GLU A 370 4.74 -32.19 -16.48
C GLU A 370 3.35 -32.10 -17.17
N LYS A 371 2.79 -30.90 -17.33
CA LYS A 371 1.59 -30.62 -18.13
C LYS A 371 1.87 -29.54 -19.15
#